data_573588610bc05fe05747da5e38c14e56
#
_entry.id   573588610bc05fe05747da5e38c14e56
#
_cell.length_a   1.000
_cell.length_b   1.000
_cell.length_c   1.000
_cell.angle_alpha   90.00
_cell.angle_beta   90.00
_cell.angle_gamma   90.00
#
_symmetry.space_group_name_H-M   'P 1'
#
loop_
_entity.id
_entity.type
_entity.pdbx_description
1 polymer ?
#
loop_
_entity_poly.entity_id
_entity_poly.type
_entity_poly.pdbx_seq_one_letter_code
_entity_poly.pdbx_strand_id
1 'polypeptide(L)'
;MNGSLVAVVLAIVLVLAPSVVLGILAIATLRRAKRDTDEHDAVVGPPLAVLIAAHDEELVIGRTLAAIASVDRSVYVHVIADNCSDRTAEIAATASACVHERNDPAHPGKAAALNRLTAEVLAEDHGTGAFVFLDADARPEPGFFLAMRRAVARGAEALQAKNLVADARAPLARLRELAFHLKCELRPMAYERLGLSVGLHGNGMCLTRDLLQRYPWNEGSVVEDGELHLRLVRRGIRVRLASGAVVRSPMPESFRGAAGQAVRWERGKFDLLRDGMRLMAIGLVSRRIAPLAAGYDVLIPPFSFLVATSTGVTALAAAIGDAGLLAVGLASLAGCVIYVARGLSLARIGLGACARLALWSVLYVSWKLVLLARTMFGGGRGEWIQARPAQVK
;
A
#
# COMPACT_ATOMS: atom_id res chain seq x y z
N MET A 1 -39.29 -12.32 -8.69
CA MET A 1 -38.41 -11.91 -7.58
C MET A 1 -38.77 -10.47 -7.26
N ASN A 2 -39.24 -10.18 -6.04
CA ASN A 2 -39.65 -8.82 -5.68
C ASN A 2 -38.45 -7.88 -5.74
N GLY A 3 -38.63 -6.68 -6.31
CA GLY A 3 -37.52 -5.68 -6.45
C GLY A 3 -36.78 -5.37 -5.13
N SER A 4 -37.49 -5.45 -4.00
CA SER A 4 -36.94 -5.34 -2.65
C SER A 4 -35.90 -6.44 -2.35
N LEU A 5 -36.17 -7.70 -2.69
CA LEU A 5 -35.23 -8.81 -2.47
C LEU A 5 -33.94 -8.63 -3.26
N VAL A 6 -34.02 -8.18 -4.52
CA VAL A 6 -32.85 -7.89 -5.34
C VAL A 6 -32.01 -6.76 -4.72
N ALA A 7 -32.66 -5.68 -4.28
CA ALA A 7 -32.00 -4.57 -3.62
C ALA A 7 -31.28 -4.99 -2.33
N VAL A 8 -31.91 -5.81 -1.51
CA VAL A 8 -31.29 -6.37 -0.27
C VAL A 8 -30.07 -7.23 -0.62
N VAL A 9 -30.17 -8.13 -1.59
CA VAL A 9 -29.05 -8.99 -2.01
C VAL A 9 -27.87 -8.16 -2.53
N LEU A 10 -28.14 -7.15 -3.37
CA LEU A 10 -27.11 -6.25 -3.86
C LEU A 10 -26.43 -5.45 -2.71
N ALA A 11 -27.23 -4.95 -1.76
CA ALA A 11 -26.71 -4.25 -0.60
C ALA A 11 -25.85 -5.16 0.29
N ILE A 12 -26.24 -6.42 0.46
CA ILE A 12 -25.43 -7.42 1.19
C ILE A 12 -24.09 -7.63 0.51
N VAL A 13 -24.06 -7.84 -0.80
CA VAL A 13 -22.83 -8.15 -1.54
C VAL A 13 -21.90 -6.95 -1.66
N LEU A 14 -22.45 -5.77 -2.01
CA LEU A 14 -21.66 -4.60 -2.36
C LEU A 14 -21.30 -3.70 -1.17
N VAL A 15 -22.08 -3.78 -0.08
CA VAL A 15 -21.93 -2.87 1.06
C VAL A 15 -21.65 -3.62 2.36
N LEU A 16 -22.48 -4.59 2.73
CA LEU A 16 -22.35 -5.30 4.01
C LEU A 16 -21.12 -6.20 4.03
N ALA A 17 -20.92 -7.05 3.03
CA ALA A 17 -19.84 -8.02 3.03
C ALA A 17 -18.44 -7.35 3.11
N PRO A 18 -18.12 -6.29 2.32
CA PRO A 18 -16.87 -5.57 2.49
C PRO A 18 -16.70 -4.94 3.88
N SER A 19 -17.77 -4.35 4.43
CA SER A 19 -17.73 -3.70 5.74
C SER A 19 -17.52 -4.70 6.88
N VAL A 20 -18.17 -5.85 6.81
CA VAL A 20 -17.99 -6.96 7.78
C VAL A 20 -16.56 -7.49 7.71
N VAL A 21 -16.03 -7.72 6.52
CA VAL A 21 -14.63 -8.17 6.36
C VAL A 21 -13.66 -7.15 6.97
N LEU A 22 -13.84 -5.86 6.71
CA LEU A 22 -13.00 -4.81 7.33
C LEU A 22 -13.11 -4.80 8.85
N GLY A 23 -14.31 -4.97 9.39
CA GLY A 23 -14.55 -5.11 10.84
C GLY A 23 -13.85 -6.34 11.43
N ILE A 24 -13.93 -7.49 10.76
CA ILE A 24 -13.24 -8.72 11.16
C ILE A 24 -11.72 -8.52 11.14
N LEU A 25 -11.17 -7.89 10.09
CA LEU A 25 -9.75 -7.57 10.02
C LEU A 25 -9.32 -6.65 11.18
N ALA A 26 -10.14 -5.66 11.54
CA ALA A 26 -9.87 -4.80 12.69
C ALA A 26 -9.81 -5.61 14.00
N ILE A 27 -10.79 -6.49 14.24
CA ILE A 27 -10.86 -7.36 15.42
C ILE A 27 -9.67 -8.34 15.44
N ALA A 28 -9.28 -8.91 14.29
CA ALA A 28 -8.13 -9.81 14.20
C ALA A 28 -6.84 -9.14 14.69
N THR A 29 -6.70 -7.81 14.56
CA THR A 29 -5.55 -7.07 15.09
C THR A 29 -5.55 -6.90 16.62
N LEU A 30 -6.60 -7.24 17.31
CA LEU A 30 -6.66 -7.22 18.77
C LEU A 30 -6.04 -8.46 19.42
N ARG A 31 -5.98 -9.58 18.69
CA ARG A 31 -5.26 -10.77 19.16
C ARG A 31 -3.79 -10.38 19.37
N ARG A 32 -3.22 -10.81 20.52
CA ARG A 32 -1.77 -10.62 20.72
C ARG A 32 -1.02 -11.34 19.61
N ALA A 33 -0.09 -10.64 18.96
CA ALA A 33 0.89 -11.32 18.14
C ALA A 33 1.59 -12.37 19.03
N LYS A 34 1.85 -13.58 18.53
CA LYS A 34 2.85 -14.42 19.18
C LYS A 34 4.07 -13.53 19.36
N ARG A 35 4.50 -13.29 20.61
CA ARG A 35 5.79 -12.64 20.83
C ARG A 35 6.80 -13.48 20.07
N ASP A 36 7.50 -12.87 19.13
CA ASP A 36 8.76 -13.40 18.66
C ASP A 36 9.67 -13.35 19.88
N THR A 37 9.72 -14.48 20.63
CA THR A 37 10.46 -14.60 21.90
C THR A 37 11.97 -14.56 21.70
N ASP A 38 12.42 -14.44 20.46
CA ASP A 38 13.83 -14.47 20.10
C ASP A 38 14.40 -13.06 19.86
N GLU A 39 14.13 -12.13 20.80
CA GLU A 39 14.80 -10.80 20.81
C GLU A 39 16.32 -10.91 21.03
N HIS A 40 16.81 -12.08 21.47
CA HIS A 40 18.22 -12.30 21.86
C HIS A 40 19.05 -13.08 20.87
N ASP A 41 18.47 -13.71 19.84
CA ASP A 41 19.27 -14.37 18.82
C ASP A 41 19.87 -13.34 17.87
N ALA A 42 21.21 -13.27 17.88
CA ALA A 42 22.00 -12.53 16.91
C ALA A 42 21.87 -13.19 15.53
N VAL A 43 20.66 -13.21 14.97
CA VAL A 43 20.43 -13.72 13.62
C VAL A 43 21.02 -12.71 12.65
N VAL A 44 22.23 -13.04 12.19
CA VAL A 44 22.85 -12.34 11.06
C VAL A 44 22.06 -12.75 9.82
N GLY A 45 21.14 -11.92 9.41
CA GLY A 45 20.41 -12.12 8.15
C GLY A 45 21.30 -11.79 6.94
N PRO A 46 20.82 -12.05 5.71
CA PRO A 46 21.61 -11.85 4.51
C PRO A 46 21.94 -10.35 4.28
N PRO A 47 23.01 -10.06 3.53
CA PRO A 47 23.25 -8.71 3.02
C PRO A 47 22.04 -8.20 2.25
N LEU A 48 21.72 -6.93 2.45
CA LEU A 48 20.61 -6.25 1.76
C LEU A 48 21.16 -5.19 0.81
N ALA A 49 20.51 -5.07 -0.35
CA ALA A 49 20.64 -3.88 -1.21
C ALA A 49 19.31 -3.15 -1.30
N VAL A 50 19.37 -1.84 -1.39
CA VAL A 50 18.22 -0.95 -1.59
C VAL A 50 18.16 -0.55 -3.05
N LEU A 51 17.01 -0.70 -3.69
CA LEU A 51 16.73 -0.31 -5.06
C LEU A 51 15.74 0.86 -5.08
N ILE A 52 16.14 1.97 -5.69
CA ILE A 52 15.34 3.20 -5.78
C ILE A 52 15.22 3.62 -7.25
N ALA A 53 13.98 3.79 -7.74
CA ALA A 53 13.71 4.46 -9.00
C ALA A 53 13.42 5.94 -8.74
N ALA A 54 14.13 6.83 -9.44
CA ALA A 54 13.99 8.27 -9.31
C ALA A 54 13.79 8.93 -10.67
N HIS A 55 12.87 9.90 -10.76
CA HIS A 55 12.62 10.71 -11.95
C HIS A 55 12.44 12.16 -11.52
N ASP A 56 13.45 13.01 -11.77
CA ASP A 56 13.50 14.42 -11.36
C ASP A 56 13.23 14.62 -9.85
N GLU A 57 13.98 13.91 -9.00
CA GLU A 57 13.81 13.90 -7.55
C GLU A 57 14.95 14.62 -6.80
N GLU A 58 15.62 15.60 -7.44
CA GLU A 58 16.76 16.34 -6.85
C GLU A 58 16.45 16.95 -5.48
N LEU A 59 15.18 17.34 -5.21
CA LEU A 59 14.78 17.97 -3.97
C LEU A 59 14.68 17.00 -2.78
N VAL A 60 14.57 15.69 -3.03
CA VAL A 60 14.30 14.71 -1.98
C VAL A 60 15.30 13.58 -1.89
N ILE A 61 15.92 13.17 -2.99
CA ILE A 61 16.79 11.98 -3.06
C ILE A 61 17.95 12.04 -2.05
N GLY A 62 18.61 13.18 -1.90
CA GLY A 62 19.72 13.34 -0.94
C GLY A 62 19.28 13.11 0.51
N ARG A 63 18.07 13.54 0.88
CA ARG A 63 17.50 13.32 2.22
C ARG A 63 17.15 11.86 2.45
N THR A 64 16.66 11.18 1.44
CA THR A 64 16.35 9.75 1.47
C THR A 64 17.61 8.93 1.67
N LEU A 65 18.67 9.19 0.91
CA LEU A 65 19.95 8.51 1.04
C LEU A 65 20.60 8.75 2.40
N ALA A 66 20.53 9.97 2.92
CA ALA A 66 21.00 10.29 4.27
C ALA A 66 20.18 9.56 5.34
N ALA A 67 18.84 9.43 5.17
CA ALA A 67 17.99 8.69 6.08
C ALA A 67 18.34 7.19 6.08
N ILE A 68 18.57 6.58 4.91
CA ILE A 68 19.01 5.18 4.79
C ILE A 68 20.34 4.98 5.51
N ALA A 69 21.34 5.81 5.24
CA ALA A 69 22.65 5.73 5.85
C ALA A 69 22.63 5.94 7.38
N SER A 70 21.69 6.75 7.89
CA SER A 70 21.52 6.96 9.34
C SER A 70 20.96 5.73 10.06
N VAL A 71 20.18 4.90 9.36
CA VAL A 71 19.60 3.66 9.92
C VAL A 71 20.57 2.49 9.81
N ASP A 72 21.22 2.33 8.66
CA ASP A 72 22.16 1.24 8.43
C ASP A 72 23.13 1.59 7.28
N ARG A 73 24.41 1.77 7.62
CA ARG A 73 25.46 2.07 6.65
C ARG A 73 25.97 0.84 5.90
N SER A 74 25.56 -0.36 6.29
CA SER A 74 26.02 -1.61 5.67
C SER A 74 25.17 -2.04 4.47
N VAL A 75 24.08 -1.34 4.19
CA VAL A 75 23.25 -1.62 3.01
C VAL A 75 23.83 -0.96 1.77
N TYR A 76 23.90 -1.70 0.68
CA TYR A 76 24.22 -1.15 -0.63
C TYR A 76 23.01 -0.42 -1.20
N VAL A 77 23.21 0.77 -1.78
CA VAL A 77 22.11 1.54 -2.35
C VAL A 77 22.34 1.74 -3.84
N HIS A 78 21.39 1.28 -4.64
CA HIS A 78 21.35 1.48 -6.08
C HIS A 78 20.20 2.42 -6.43
N VAL A 79 20.50 3.46 -7.20
CA VAL A 79 19.53 4.44 -7.69
C VAL A 79 19.51 4.39 -9.20
N ILE A 80 18.35 4.17 -9.81
CA ILE A 80 18.17 4.39 -11.24
C ILE A 80 17.56 5.76 -11.47
N ALA A 81 18.33 6.65 -12.11
CA ALA A 81 17.88 7.96 -12.58
C ALA A 81 17.20 7.76 -13.94
N ASP A 82 15.86 7.70 -13.94
CA ASP A 82 15.06 7.37 -15.12
C ASP A 82 14.58 8.63 -15.83
N ASN A 83 15.10 8.89 -17.03
CA ASN A 83 14.75 10.06 -17.85
C ASN A 83 14.83 11.38 -17.06
N CYS A 84 15.84 11.52 -16.20
CA CYS A 84 16.03 12.73 -15.40
C CYS A 84 16.56 13.89 -16.22
N SER A 85 16.02 15.09 -15.96
CA SER A 85 16.47 16.36 -16.54
C SER A 85 17.10 17.30 -15.50
N ASP A 86 17.08 16.90 -14.21
CA ASP A 86 17.59 17.63 -13.06
C ASP A 86 18.90 17.01 -12.51
N ARG A 87 19.30 17.40 -11.32
CA ARG A 87 20.54 16.94 -10.67
C ARG A 87 20.36 15.66 -9.84
N THR A 88 19.31 14.88 -10.07
CA THR A 88 19.01 13.64 -9.29
C THR A 88 20.20 12.68 -9.31
N ALA A 89 20.77 12.36 -10.47
CA ALA A 89 21.88 11.43 -10.60
C ALA A 89 23.16 11.95 -9.89
N GLU A 90 23.50 13.23 -10.07
CA GLU A 90 24.64 13.87 -9.42
C GLU A 90 24.55 13.82 -7.89
N ILE A 91 23.36 14.16 -7.35
CA ILE A 91 23.13 14.14 -5.90
C ILE A 91 23.20 12.72 -5.36
N ALA A 92 22.66 11.73 -6.06
CA ALA A 92 22.73 10.33 -5.66
C ALA A 92 24.17 9.81 -5.63
N ALA A 93 24.98 10.12 -6.65
CA ALA A 93 26.40 9.75 -6.71
C ALA A 93 27.20 10.39 -5.57
N THR A 94 26.96 11.68 -5.29
CA THR A 94 27.62 12.39 -4.17
C THR A 94 27.29 11.77 -2.82
N ALA A 95 26.11 11.17 -2.65
CA ALA A 95 25.70 10.45 -1.45
C ALA A 95 26.18 8.97 -1.42
N SER A 96 27.14 8.60 -2.28
CA SER A 96 27.73 7.26 -2.38
C SER A 96 26.75 6.15 -2.78
N ALA A 97 25.68 6.47 -3.48
CA ALA A 97 24.83 5.48 -4.11
C ALA A 97 25.47 5.00 -5.43
N CYS A 98 25.26 3.73 -5.77
CA CYS A 98 25.54 3.21 -7.11
C CYS A 98 24.46 3.72 -8.06
N VAL A 99 24.82 4.63 -8.99
CA VAL A 99 23.87 5.28 -9.89
C VAL A 99 23.84 4.56 -11.23
N HIS A 100 22.65 4.23 -11.65
CA HIS A 100 22.31 3.71 -12.97
C HIS A 100 21.51 4.79 -13.69
N GLU A 101 21.89 5.13 -14.91
CA GLU A 101 21.15 6.10 -15.71
C GLU A 101 20.39 5.39 -16.83
N ARG A 102 19.10 5.75 -16.97
CA ARG A 102 18.24 5.24 -18.02
C ARG A 102 17.61 6.41 -18.77
N ASN A 103 17.88 6.48 -20.06
CA ASN A 103 17.26 7.46 -20.97
C ASN A 103 16.45 6.71 -22.03
N ASP A 104 15.18 6.45 -21.73
CA ASP A 104 14.23 5.76 -22.60
C ASP A 104 12.85 6.41 -22.50
N PRO A 105 12.66 7.56 -23.16
CA PRO A 105 11.37 8.27 -23.12
C PRO A 105 10.24 7.53 -23.84
N ALA A 106 10.52 6.49 -24.62
CA ALA A 106 9.50 5.66 -25.24
C ALA A 106 8.81 4.72 -24.25
N HIS A 107 9.51 4.32 -23.18
CA HIS A 107 8.97 3.44 -22.13
C HIS A 107 9.19 4.06 -20.75
N PRO A 108 8.58 5.20 -20.45
CA PRO A 108 8.76 5.88 -19.16
C PRO A 108 8.05 5.11 -18.04
N GLY A 109 8.50 5.33 -16.80
CA GLY A 109 7.76 4.92 -15.62
C GLY A 109 8.53 4.04 -14.64
N LYS A 110 8.07 4.10 -13.39
CA LYS A 110 8.70 3.43 -12.24
C LYS A 110 8.89 1.93 -12.46
N ALA A 111 7.88 1.26 -13.02
CA ALA A 111 7.93 -0.18 -13.28
C ALA A 111 9.08 -0.53 -14.26
N ALA A 112 9.19 0.19 -15.39
CA ALA A 112 10.25 -0.03 -16.38
C ALA A 112 11.64 0.26 -15.78
N ALA A 113 11.78 1.32 -14.99
CA ALA A 113 13.01 1.66 -14.29
C ALA A 113 13.41 0.56 -13.29
N LEU A 114 12.47 0.09 -12.44
CA LEU A 114 12.74 -0.99 -11.48
C LEU A 114 13.05 -2.31 -12.15
N ASN A 115 12.36 -2.67 -13.24
CA ASN A 115 12.67 -3.86 -14.04
C ASN A 115 14.13 -3.84 -14.51
N ARG A 116 14.55 -2.73 -15.10
CA ARG A 116 15.92 -2.52 -15.58
C ARG A 116 16.92 -2.62 -14.45
N LEU A 117 16.73 -1.83 -13.38
CA LEU A 117 17.62 -1.81 -12.22
C LEU A 117 17.76 -3.20 -11.57
N THR A 118 16.64 -3.88 -11.37
CA THR A 118 16.65 -5.21 -10.75
C THR A 118 17.42 -6.21 -11.60
N ALA A 119 17.25 -6.18 -12.92
CA ALA A 119 17.99 -7.07 -13.83
C ALA A 119 19.50 -6.80 -13.81
N GLU A 120 19.92 -5.53 -13.85
CA GLU A 120 21.33 -5.14 -13.78
C GLU A 120 21.98 -5.56 -12.47
N VAL A 121 21.35 -5.22 -11.34
CA VAL A 121 21.90 -5.54 -10.02
C VAL A 121 21.93 -7.05 -9.76
N LEU A 122 20.96 -7.81 -10.25
CA LEU A 122 20.98 -9.28 -10.16
C LEU A 122 22.13 -9.91 -10.96
N ALA A 123 22.52 -9.30 -12.08
CA ALA A 123 23.59 -9.78 -12.93
C ALA A 123 24.99 -9.43 -12.40
N GLU A 124 25.15 -8.27 -11.77
CA GLU A 124 26.45 -7.74 -11.33
C GLU A 124 26.80 -8.09 -9.89
N ASP A 125 25.83 -8.02 -8.98
CA ASP A 125 26.02 -8.28 -7.55
C ASP A 125 25.61 -9.71 -7.20
N HIS A 126 26.58 -10.53 -6.78
CA HIS A 126 26.31 -11.92 -6.34
C HIS A 126 26.30 -12.09 -4.81
N GLY A 127 26.62 -11.05 -4.05
CA GLY A 127 26.72 -11.09 -2.58
C GLY A 127 25.44 -10.77 -1.85
N THR A 128 24.54 -9.97 -2.46
CA THR A 128 23.25 -9.57 -1.85
C THR A 128 22.25 -10.71 -1.83
N GLY A 129 21.70 -11.01 -0.66
CA GLY A 129 20.70 -12.07 -0.50
C GLY A 129 19.26 -11.61 -0.64
N ALA A 130 18.97 -10.32 -0.43
CA ALA A 130 17.63 -9.76 -0.63
C ALA A 130 17.68 -8.26 -1.00
N PHE A 131 16.66 -7.82 -1.71
CA PHE A 131 16.54 -6.47 -2.27
C PHE A 131 15.35 -5.75 -1.66
N VAL A 132 15.60 -4.55 -1.16
CA VAL A 132 14.59 -3.67 -0.56
C VAL A 132 14.25 -2.57 -1.57
N PHE A 133 12.98 -2.42 -1.88
CA PHE A 133 12.45 -1.41 -2.81
C PHE A 133 11.93 -0.22 -2.02
N LEU A 134 12.51 0.95 -2.24
CA LEU A 134 12.10 2.20 -1.60
C LEU A 134 11.78 3.29 -2.64
N ASP A 135 10.83 4.16 -2.30
CA ASP A 135 10.56 5.36 -3.08
C ASP A 135 11.66 6.42 -2.86
N ALA A 136 11.86 7.31 -3.82
CA ALA A 136 12.90 8.35 -3.78
C ALA A 136 12.72 9.37 -2.65
N ASP A 137 11.55 9.41 -1.99
CA ASP A 137 11.21 10.26 -0.84
C ASP A 137 11.05 9.48 0.47
N ALA A 138 11.39 8.19 0.47
CA ALA A 138 11.20 7.28 1.60
C ALA A 138 12.15 7.58 2.77
N ARG A 139 11.64 7.43 3.99
CA ARG A 139 12.39 7.58 5.24
C ARG A 139 12.20 6.32 6.09
N PRO A 140 13.14 5.35 6.03
CA PRO A 140 13.09 4.19 6.92
C PRO A 140 13.31 4.62 8.37
N GLU A 141 12.56 4.02 9.31
CA GLU A 141 12.74 4.23 10.75
C GLU A 141 13.86 3.33 11.32
N PRO A 142 14.42 3.66 12.49
CA PRO A 142 15.38 2.80 13.20
C PRO A 142 14.87 1.36 13.33
N GLY A 143 15.73 0.38 13.02
CA GLY A 143 15.37 -1.05 13.04
C GLY A 143 14.74 -1.58 11.75
N PHE A 144 14.46 -0.75 10.75
CA PHE A 144 13.85 -1.15 9.49
C PHE A 144 14.60 -2.32 8.81
N PHE A 145 15.89 -2.13 8.53
CA PHE A 145 16.70 -3.15 7.84
C PHE A 145 16.93 -4.38 8.71
N LEU A 146 17.08 -4.21 10.02
CA LEU A 146 17.21 -5.33 10.95
C LEU A 146 15.96 -6.22 10.94
N ALA A 147 14.76 -5.63 10.92
CA ALA A 147 13.51 -6.37 10.83
C ALA A 147 13.39 -7.14 9.51
N MET A 148 13.84 -6.55 8.39
CA MET A 148 13.87 -7.21 7.08
C MET A 148 14.84 -8.40 7.10
N ARG A 149 16.10 -8.21 7.55
CA ARG A 149 17.09 -9.29 7.65
C ARG A 149 16.59 -10.45 8.50
N ARG A 150 16.03 -10.16 9.67
CA ARG A 150 15.46 -11.19 10.58
C ARG A 150 14.33 -11.98 9.90
N ALA A 151 13.44 -11.30 9.18
CA ALA A 151 12.34 -11.97 8.52
C ALA A 151 12.81 -12.85 7.35
N VAL A 152 13.79 -12.39 6.56
CA VAL A 152 14.42 -13.21 5.49
C VAL A 152 15.15 -14.42 6.09
N ALA A 153 15.92 -14.23 7.16
CA ALA A 153 16.62 -15.32 7.85
C ALA A 153 15.67 -16.39 8.41
N ARG A 154 14.42 -16.01 8.72
CA ARG A 154 13.34 -16.94 9.11
C ARG A 154 12.60 -17.55 7.91
N GLY A 155 13.13 -17.43 6.70
CA GLY A 155 12.62 -18.06 5.49
C GLY A 155 11.52 -17.29 4.77
N ALA A 156 11.34 -15.99 5.06
CA ALA A 156 10.43 -15.18 4.27
C ALA A 156 11.09 -14.78 2.93
N GLU A 157 10.46 -15.11 1.82
CA GLU A 157 10.96 -14.78 0.47
C GLU A 157 10.47 -13.42 -0.02
N ALA A 158 9.28 -13.00 0.41
CA ALA A 158 8.68 -11.72 0.07
C ALA A 158 8.12 -11.05 1.32
N LEU A 159 8.42 -9.76 1.50
CA LEU A 159 8.06 -8.98 2.67
C LEU A 159 7.48 -7.62 2.27
N GLN A 160 6.63 -7.09 3.12
CA GLN A 160 6.17 -5.72 3.09
C GLN A 160 6.41 -5.06 4.45
N ALA A 161 6.99 -3.87 4.47
CA ALA A 161 7.04 -3.00 5.65
C ALA A 161 5.70 -2.27 5.86
N LYS A 162 5.52 -1.69 7.04
CA LYS A 162 4.49 -0.67 7.24
C LYS A 162 4.88 0.59 6.48
N ASN A 163 4.09 0.98 5.49
CA ASN A 163 4.28 2.21 4.72
C ASN A 163 3.33 3.28 5.26
N LEU A 164 3.87 4.27 5.97
CA LEU A 164 3.09 5.28 6.70
C LEU A 164 3.40 6.70 6.20
N VAL A 165 2.55 7.64 6.58
CA VAL A 165 2.72 9.06 6.23
C VAL A 165 3.69 9.72 7.21
N ALA A 166 4.60 10.56 6.68
CA ALA A 166 5.46 11.43 7.46
C ALA A 166 4.80 12.80 7.68
N ASP A 167 5.03 13.40 8.86
CA ASP A 167 4.80 14.83 9.15
C ASP A 167 3.41 15.38 8.78
N ALA A 168 2.33 14.60 8.95
CA ALA A 168 0.98 15.02 8.67
C ALA A 168 0.51 16.14 9.61
N ARG A 169 0.40 17.39 9.12
CA ARG A 169 -0.02 18.56 9.93
C ARG A 169 -1.41 19.05 9.54
N ALA A 170 -1.67 19.23 8.25
CA ALA A 170 -2.97 19.69 7.75
C ALA A 170 -4.08 18.64 7.98
N PRO A 171 -5.35 19.04 8.15
CA PRO A 171 -6.47 18.10 8.33
C PRO A 171 -6.57 17.04 7.23
N LEU A 172 -6.34 17.43 5.97
CA LEU A 172 -6.31 16.48 4.85
C LEU A 172 -5.18 15.47 4.99
N ALA A 173 -3.96 15.92 5.34
CA ALA A 173 -2.82 15.04 5.55
C ALA A 173 -3.09 14.06 6.70
N ARG A 174 -3.73 14.50 7.78
CA ARG A 174 -4.16 13.66 8.90
C ARG A 174 -5.20 12.60 8.50
N LEU A 175 -6.16 12.94 7.63
CA LEU A 175 -7.13 11.95 7.11
C LEU A 175 -6.44 10.94 6.19
N ARG A 176 -5.46 11.37 5.42
CA ARG A 176 -4.64 10.47 4.61
C ARG A 176 -3.73 9.60 5.47
N GLU A 177 -3.13 10.15 6.52
CA GLU A 177 -2.39 9.37 7.53
C GLU A 177 -3.25 8.26 8.11
N LEU A 178 -4.49 8.56 8.53
CA LEU A 178 -5.45 7.55 8.98
C LEU A 178 -5.73 6.51 7.89
N ALA A 179 -5.95 6.93 6.64
CA ALA A 179 -6.18 6.01 5.53
C ALA A 179 -4.98 5.08 5.28
N PHE A 180 -3.74 5.56 5.47
CA PHE A 180 -2.53 4.74 5.39
C PHE A 180 -2.42 3.77 6.57
N HIS A 181 -2.73 4.20 7.80
CA HIS A 181 -2.82 3.28 8.94
C HIS A 181 -3.84 2.17 8.70
N LEU A 182 -5.00 2.49 8.12
CA LEU A 182 -6.02 1.50 7.76
C LEU A 182 -5.54 0.53 6.69
N LYS A 183 -4.89 1.03 5.61
CA LYS A 183 -4.50 0.22 4.45
C LYS A 183 -3.16 -0.48 4.64
N CYS A 184 -2.13 0.24 5.11
CA CYS A 184 -0.74 -0.20 5.10
C CYS A 184 -0.22 -0.66 6.48
N GLU A 185 -1.03 -0.61 7.52
CA GLU A 185 -0.71 -1.15 8.84
C GLU A 185 -1.78 -2.14 9.32
N LEU A 186 -3.05 -1.71 9.48
CA LEU A 186 -4.11 -2.53 10.04
C LEU A 186 -4.35 -3.80 9.19
N ARG A 187 -4.59 -3.64 7.88
CA ARG A 187 -4.84 -4.80 7.00
C ARG A 187 -3.66 -5.76 6.95
N PRO A 188 -2.41 -5.32 6.69
CA PRO A 188 -1.25 -6.21 6.73
C PRO A 188 -1.08 -6.93 8.07
N MET A 189 -1.28 -6.24 9.21
CA MET A 189 -1.26 -6.87 10.53
C MET A 189 -2.33 -7.94 10.69
N ALA A 190 -3.55 -7.70 10.21
CA ALA A 190 -4.63 -8.67 10.27
C ALA A 190 -4.33 -9.90 9.39
N TYR A 191 -3.93 -9.69 8.14
CA TYR A 191 -3.58 -10.78 7.22
C TYR A 191 -2.41 -11.61 7.74
N GLU A 192 -1.35 -10.97 8.28
CA GLU A 192 -0.23 -11.69 8.89
C GLU A 192 -0.69 -12.58 10.05
N ARG A 193 -1.56 -12.07 10.93
CA ARG A 193 -2.12 -12.84 12.08
C ARG A 193 -3.04 -13.98 11.67
N LEU A 194 -3.72 -13.83 10.54
CA LEU A 194 -4.58 -14.87 9.96
C LEU A 194 -3.80 -15.89 9.12
N GLY A 195 -2.47 -15.76 8.99
CA GLY A 195 -1.66 -16.65 8.18
C GLY A 195 -1.80 -16.42 6.67
N LEU A 196 -2.39 -15.28 6.27
CA LEU A 196 -2.64 -14.90 4.88
C LEU A 196 -1.52 -14.04 4.31
N SER A 197 -1.49 -13.88 2.98
CA SER A 197 -0.56 -12.99 2.30
C SER A 197 -0.94 -11.54 2.53
N VAL A 198 0.02 -10.68 2.88
CA VAL A 198 -0.19 -9.24 2.96
C VAL A 198 0.00 -8.60 1.59
N GLY A 199 -0.69 -7.48 1.32
CA GLY A 199 -0.52 -6.75 0.07
C GLY A 199 0.86 -6.13 -0.07
N LEU A 200 1.38 -6.04 -1.28
CA LEU A 200 2.51 -5.19 -1.61
C LEU A 200 2.03 -3.75 -1.89
N HIS A 201 2.86 -2.76 -1.55
CA HIS A 201 2.50 -1.34 -1.59
C HIS A 201 3.57 -0.46 -2.25
N GLY A 202 4.46 -1.06 -3.06
CA GLY A 202 5.51 -0.35 -3.80
C GLY A 202 6.67 0.14 -2.95
N ASN A 203 6.40 0.76 -1.81
CA ASN A 203 7.41 1.28 -0.90
C ASN A 203 7.59 0.38 0.31
N GLY A 204 8.84 0.03 0.65
CA GLY A 204 9.16 -0.86 1.76
C GLY A 204 8.92 -2.35 1.47
N MET A 205 8.97 -2.76 0.22
CA MET A 205 8.99 -4.18 -0.15
C MET A 205 10.39 -4.75 0.01
N CYS A 206 10.48 -6.06 0.34
CA CYS A 206 11.74 -6.79 0.30
C CYS A 206 11.51 -8.16 -0.35
N LEU A 207 12.34 -8.49 -1.34
CA LEU A 207 12.28 -9.73 -2.09
C LEU A 207 13.66 -10.40 -2.06
N THR A 208 13.70 -11.71 -1.80
CA THR A 208 14.97 -12.45 -1.84
C THR A 208 15.49 -12.58 -3.26
N ARG A 209 16.82 -12.74 -3.39
CA ARG A 209 17.48 -13.02 -4.67
C ARG A 209 16.86 -14.24 -5.35
N ASP A 210 16.71 -15.35 -4.63
CA ASP A 210 16.15 -16.58 -5.17
C ASP A 210 14.74 -16.40 -5.70
N LEU A 211 13.92 -15.57 -5.03
CA LEU A 211 12.59 -15.24 -5.50
C LEU A 211 12.63 -14.48 -6.81
N LEU A 212 13.48 -13.43 -6.90
CA LEU A 212 13.61 -12.60 -8.09
C LEU A 212 14.22 -13.38 -9.28
N GLN A 213 15.12 -14.33 -9.03
CA GLN A 213 15.65 -15.23 -10.07
C GLN A 213 14.59 -16.21 -10.58
N ARG A 214 13.75 -16.78 -9.70
CA ARG A 214 12.64 -17.67 -10.10
C ARG A 214 11.47 -16.94 -10.74
N TYR A 215 11.23 -15.72 -10.32
CA TYR A 215 10.12 -14.88 -10.77
C TYR A 215 10.61 -13.46 -11.02
N PRO A 216 11.30 -13.22 -12.16
CA PRO A 216 11.82 -11.90 -12.50
C PRO A 216 10.74 -10.82 -12.43
N TRP A 217 11.13 -9.64 -12.02
CA TRP A 217 10.26 -8.49 -12.04
C TRP A 217 10.01 -8.09 -13.49
N ASN A 218 8.80 -8.15 -13.97
CA ASN A 218 8.42 -7.81 -15.33
C ASN A 218 7.01 -7.21 -15.42
N GLU A 219 6.51 -6.71 -14.29
CA GLU A 219 5.27 -5.95 -14.24
C GLU A 219 5.45 -4.63 -15.01
N GLY A 220 4.43 -4.24 -15.79
CA GLY A 220 4.51 -3.08 -16.68
C GLY A 220 3.47 -2.00 -16.41
N SER A 221 2.58 -2.21 -15.43
CA SER A 221 1.53 -1.24 -15.12
C SER A 221 1.93 -0.24 -14.04
N VAL A 222 1.05 0.73 -13.82
CA VAL A 222 1.19 1.77 -12.77
C VAL A 222 0.99 1.19 -11.35
N VAL A 223 0.53 -0.05 -11.25
CA VAL A 223 0.28 -0.80 -10.01
C VAL A 223 1.08 -2.10 -9.99
N GLU A 224 2.32 -1.97 -10.39
CA GLU A 224 3.32 -3.05 -10.47
C GLU A 224 3.41 -3.88 -9.19
N ASP A 225 3.27 -3.24 -8.05
CA ASP A 225 3.27 -3.85 -6.72
C ASP A 225 2.06 -4.77 -6.51
N GLY A 226 0.88 -4.32 -6.91
CA GLY A 226 -0.35 -5.10 -6.85
C GLY A 226 -0.33 -6.29 -7.81
N GLU A 227 0.14 -6.10 -9.03
CA GLU A 227 0.30 -7.19 -10.02
C GLU A 227 1.27 -8.26 -9.51
N LEU A 228 2.44 -7.83 -9.00
CA LEU A 228 3.42 -8.71 -8.39
C LEU A 228 2.80 -9.50 -7.22
N HIS A 229 2.07 -8.82 -6.33
CA HIS A 229 1.39 -9.48 -5.21
C HIS A 229 0.46 -10.60 -5.68
N LEU A 230 -0.44 -10.32 -6.62
CA LEU A 230 -1.40 -11.32 -7.13
C LEU A 230 -0.67 -12.48 -7.82
N ARG A 231 0.41 -12.22 -8.55
CA ARG A 231 1.25 -13.22 -9.21
C ARG A 231 1.93 -14.13 -8.18
N LEU A 232 2.51 -13.57 -7.11
CA LEU A 232 3.15 -14.34 -6.04
C LEU A 232 2.15 -15.23 -5.31
N VAL A 233 0.97 -14.72 -4.95
CA VAL A 233 -0.09 -15.51 -4.30
C VAL A 233 -0.59 -16.64 -5.20
N ARG A 234 -0.75 -16.39 -6.50
CA ARG A 234 -1.10 -17.42 -7.49
C ARG A 234 -0.08 -18.56 -7.52
N ARG A 235 1.21 -18.25 -7.34
CA ARG A 235 2.31 -19.21 -7.27
C ARG A 235 2.46 -19.88 -5.91
N GLY A 236 1.63 -19.54 -4.93
CA GLY A 236 1.67 -20.09 -3.59
C GLY A 236 2.70 -19.43 -2.66
N ILE A 237 3.27 -18.31 -3.10
CA ILE A 237 4.24 -17.53 -2.32
C ILE A 237 3.50 -16.56 -1.45
N ARG A 238 3.75 -16.61 -0.14
CA ARG A 238 3.16 -15.72 0.83
C ARG A 238 4.02 -14.48 1.02
N VAL A 239 3.48 -13.31 0.77
CA VAL A 239 4.09 -12.06 1.24
C VAL A 239 3.81 -11.92 2.73
N ARG A 240 4.85 -11.68 3.54
CA ARG A 240 4.75 -11.53 4.99
C ARG A 240 4.93 -10.09 5.43
N LEU A 241 4.38 -9.73 6.57
CA LEU A 241 4.61 -8.42 7.18
C LEU A 241 5.92 -8.43 7.97
N ALA A 242 6.86 -7.57 7.59
CA ALA A 242 8.00 -7.24 8.44
C ALA A 242 7.54 -6.26 9.53
N SER A 243 6.91 -6.77 10.59
CA SER A 243 6.15 -5.95 11.57
C SER A 243 6.98 -4.88 12.28
N GLY A 244 8.29 -5.09 12.44
CA GLY A 244 9.24 -4.13 12.99
C GLY A 244 9.80 -3.12 11.97
N ALA A 245 9.54 -3.32 10.68
CA ALA A 245 9.99 -2.41 9.62
C ALA A 245 8.92 -1.34 9.35
N VAL A 246 9.29 -0.07 9.53
CA VAL A 246 8.44 1.08 9.22
C VAL A 246 9.18 2.00 8.27
N VAL A 247 8.53 2.40 7.18
CA VAL A 247 8.99 3.44 6.27
C VAL A 247 7.95 4.53 6.19
N ARG A 248 8.39 5.80 6.14
CA ARG A 248 7.50 6.95 6.01
C ARG A 248 7.82 7.73 4.76
N SER A 249 6.76 8.25 4.11
CA SER A 249 6.90 9.18 2.98
C SER A 249 6.02 10.42 3.20
N PRO A 250 6.46 11.58 2.74
CA PRO A 250 5.65 12.79 2.79
C PRO A 250 4.42 12.65 1.88
N MET A 251 3.35 13.34 2.23
CA MET A 251 2.13 13.36 1.44
C MET A 251 1.70 14.79 1.13
N PRO A 252 1.10 15.04 -0.04
CA PRO A 252 0.55 16.34 -0.36
C PRO A 252 -0.46 16.82 0.69
N GLU A 253 -0.32 18.05 1.15
CA GLU A 253 -1.16 18.63 2.19
C GLU A 253 -2.46 19.27 1.66
N SER A 254 -2.56 19.49 0.34
CA SER A 254 -3.73 20.09 -0.30
C SER A 254 -4.51 19.09 -1.17
N PHE A 255 -5.82 19.31 -1.31
CA PHE A 255 -6.68 18.51 -2.20
C PHE A 255 -6.20 18.55 -3.65
N ARG A 256 -5.77 19.72 -4.13
CA ARG A 256 -5.28 19.91 -5.50
C ARG A 256 -3.98 19.12 -5.74
N GLY A 257 -3.01 19.24 -4.83
CA GLY A 257 -1.75 18.49 -4.93
C GLY A 257 -1.92 16.97 -4.81
N ALA A 258 -2.95 16.52 -4.05
CA ALA A 258 -3.24 15.11 -3.88
C ALA A 258 -4.04 14.47 -5.03
N ALA A 259 -4.72 15.28 -5.87
CA ALA A 259 -5.69 14.78 -6.84
C ALA A 259 -5.07 13.84 -7.89
N GLY A 260 -3.96 14.22 -8.51
CA GLY A 260 -3.28 13.41 -9.53
C GLY A 260 -2.84 12.05 -8.99
N GLN A 261 -2.20 12.02 -7.82
CA GLN A 261 -1.78 10.78 -7.15
C GLN A 261 -2.99 9.91 -6.80
N ALA A 262 -4.08 10.50 -6.29
CA ALA A 262 -5.29 9.77 -5.93
C ALA A 262 -5.97 9.15 -7.15
N VAL A 263 -6.10 9.87 -8.27
CA VAL A 263 -6.64 9.34 -9.54
C VAL A 263 -5.80 8.18 -10.05
N ARG A 264 -4.47 8.31 -10.03
CA ARG A 264 -3.56 7.24 -10.47
C ARG A 264 -3.77 5.96 -9.65
N TRP A 265 -3.87 6.05 -8.32
CA TRP A 265 -4.10 4.89 -7.46
C TRP A 265 -5.48 4.25 -7.64
N GLU A 266 -6.53 5.07 -7.79
CA GLU A 266 -7.87 4.51 -8.03
C GLU A 266 -7.94 3.82 -9.41
N ARG A 267 -7.34 4.40 -10.45
CA ARG A 267 -7.28 3.78 -11.78
C ARG A 267 -6.53 2.45 -11.73
N GLY A 268 -5.34 2.42 -11.14
CA GLY A 268 -4.57 1.20 -11.00
C GLY A 268 -5.32 0.10 -10.26
N LYS A 269 -6.15 0.46 -9.25
CA LYS A 269 -7.02 -0.49 -8.60
C LYS A 269 -8.06 -1.09 -9.55
N PHE A 270 -8.64 -0.30 -10.48
CA PHE A 270 -9.57 -0.83 -11.49
C PHE A 270 -8.89 -1.80 -12.44
N ASP A 271 -7.64 -1.53 -12.82
CA ASP A 271 -6.87 -2.41 -13.69
C ASP A 271 -6.66 -3.80 -13.06
N LEU A 272 -6.51 -3.87 -11.73
CA LEU A 272 -6.35 -5.13 -10.99
C LEU A 272 -7.65 -5.92 -10.78
N LEU A 273 -8.85 -5.34 -10.98
CA LEU A 273 -10.12 -6.00 -10.66
C LEU A 273 -10.29 -7.35 -11.37
N ARG A 274 -9.92 -7.41 -12.64
CA ARG A 274 -10.03 -8.64 -13.45
C ARG A 274 -9.15 -9.76 -12.88
N ASP A 275 -7.93 -9.44 -12.50
CA ASP A 275 -6.99 -10.42 -11.96
C ASP A 275 -7.35 -10.79 -10.51
N GLY A 276 -7.87 -9.84 -9.73
CA GLY A 276 -8.48 -10.11 -8.42
C GLY A 276 -9.64 -11.10 -8.51
N MET A 277 -10.58 -10.89 -9.44
CA MET A 277 -11.71 -11.81 -9.67
C MET A 277 -11.24 -13.21 -10.09
N ARG A 278 -10.26 -13.28 -11.00
CA ARG A 278 -9.67 -14.56 -11.43
C ARG A 278 -9.00 -15.28 -10.27
N LEU A 279 -8.22 -14.57 -9.45
CA LEU A 279 -7.55 -15.16 -8.30
C LEU A 279 -8.54 -15.63 -7.24
N MET A 280 -9.62 -14.88 -7.00
CA MET A 280 -10.71 -15.28 -6.12
C MET A 280 -11.41 -16.54 -6.63
N ALA A 281 -11.70 -16.63 -7.92
CA ALA A 281 -12.28 -17.84 -8.54
C ALA A 281 -11.34 -19.06 -8.38
N ILE A 282 -10.04 -18.89 -8.60
CA ILE A 282 -9.04 -19.95 -8.36
C ILE A 282 -9.10 -20.40 -6.89
N GLY A 283 -9.14 -19.46 -5.94
CA GLY A 283 -9.23 -19.76 -4.51
C GLY A 283 -10.49 -20.56 -4.16
N LEU A 284 -11.63 -20.19 -4.74
CA LEU A 284 -12.91 -20.85 -4.53
C LEU A 284 -12.88 -22.29 -5.08
N VAL A 285 -12.47 -22.48 -6.33
CA VAL A 285 -12.42 -23.80 -6.98
C VAL A 285 -11.39 -24.71 -6.31
N SER A 286 -10.22 -24.19 -5.96
CA SER A 286 -9.14 -24.97 -5.31
C SER A 286 -9.30 -25.10 -3.79
N ARG A 287 -10.33 -24.49 -3.21
CA ARG A 287 -10.58 -24.43 -1.76
C ARG A 287 -9.40 -23.84 -0.97
N ARG A 288 -8.64 -22.92 -1.57
CA ARG A 288 -7.49 -22.27 -0.97
C ARG A 288 -7.85 -20.86 -0.51
N ILE A 289 -7.74 -20.61 0.79
CA ILE A 289 -8.13 -19.33 1.40
C ILE A 289 -7.21 -18.18 0.97
N ALA A 290 -5.92 -18.40 0.73
CA ALA A 290 -4.98 -17.33 0.41
C ALA A 290 -5.28 -16.65 -0.94
N PRO A 291 -5.49 -17.36 -2.07
CA PRO A 291 -5.92 -16.74 -3.31
C PRO A 291 -7.31 -16.09 -3.20
N LEU A 292 -8.23 -16.71 -2.46
CA LEU A 292 -9.56 -16.15 -2.23
C LEU A 292 -9.49 -14.81 -1.50
N ALA A 293 -8.72 -14.74 -0.41
CA ALA A 293 -8.56 -13.53 0.40
C ALA A 293 -7.84 -12.42 -0.37
N ALA A 294 -6.74 -12.73 -1.08
CA ALA A 294 -6.00 -11.76 -1.86
C ALA A 294 -6.83 -11.21 -3.04
N GLY A 295 -7.57 -12.07 -3.74
CA GLY A 295 -8.49 -11.64 -4.78
C GLY A 295 -9.62 -10.77 -4.25
N TYR A 296 -10.20 -11.13 -3.10
CA TYR A 296 -11.25 -10.34 -2.46
C TYR A 296 -10.76 -8.98 -1.96
N ASP A 297 -9.52 -8.89 -1.46
CA ASP A 297 -8.94 -7.60 -0.99
C ASP A 297 -8.87 -6.55 -2.11
N VAL A 298 -8.60 -6.98 -3.35
CA VAL A 298 -8.66 -6.10 -4.53
C VAL A 298 -10.09 -5.62 -4.80
N LEU A 299 -11.09 -6.48 -4.57
CA LEU A 299 -12.50 -6.17 -4.81
C LEU A 299 -13.15 -5.28 -3.74
N ILE A 300 -12.54 -5.15 -2.56
CA ILE A 300 -13.04 -4.22 -1.53
C ILE A 300 -13.04 -2.79 -2.11
N PRO A 301 -14.20 -2.12 -2.19
CA PRO A 301 -14.25 -0.78 -2.79
C PRO A 301 -13.42 0.25 -1.99
N PRO A 302 -13.09 1.42 -2.58
CA PRO A 302 -12.47 2.50 -1.83
C PRO A 302 -13.26 2.81 -0.55
N PHE A 303 -12.58 2.92 0.59
CA PHE A 303 -13.26 3.02 1.89
C PHE A 303 -14.23 4.20 1.98
N SER A 304 -13.88 5.34 1.36
CA SER A 304 -14.78 6.51 1.27
C SER A 304 -16.07 6.21 0.50
N PHE A 305 -15.98 5.41 -0.56
CA PHE A 305 -17.15 4.96 -1.32
C PHE A 305 -18.01 4.01 -0.48
N LEU A 306 -17.38 3.08 0.24
CA LEU A 306 -18.08 2.15 1.12
C LEU A 306 -18.87 2.88 2.23
N VAL A 307 -18.26 3.88 2.87
CA VAL A 307 -18.93 4.73 3.88
C VAL A 307 -20.12 5.46 3.26
N ALA A 308 -19.93 6.10 2.10
CA ALA A 308 -20.99 6.87 1.45
C ALA A 308 -22.17 5.98 1.02
N THR A 309 -21.89 4.81 0.44
CA THR A 309 -22.95 3.85 0.03
C THR A 309 -23.65 3.25 1.24
N SER A 310 -22.93 2.91 2.31
CA SER A 310 -23.54 2.44 3.57
C SER A 310 -24.50 3.48 4.16
N THR A 311 -24.07 4.76 4.20
CA THR A 311 -24.90 5.86 4.67
C THR A 311 -26.13 6.06 3.78
N GLY A 312 -25.94 6.02 2.45
CA GLY A 312 -27.01 6.17 1.47
C GLY A 312 -28.06 5.04 1.58
N VAL A 313 -27.62 3.78 1.69
CA VAL A 313 -28.51 2.63 1.90
C VAL A 313 -29.31 2.78 3.20
N THR A 314 -28.65 3.18 4.30
CA THR A 314 -29.31 3.39 5.59
C THR A 314 -30.37 4.49 5.51
N ALA A 315 -30.05 5.64 4.92
CA ALA A 315 -30.96 6.75 4.77
C ALA A 315 -32.17 6.43 3.88
N LEU A 316 -31.92 5.77 2.74
CA LEU A 316 -32.98 5.32 1.83
C LEU A 316 -33.89 4.31 2.52
N ALA A 317 -33.34 3.29 3.20
CA ALA A 317 -34.10 2.27 3.90
C ALA A 317 -35.00 2.87 4.98
N ALA A 318 -34.50 3.84 5.74
CA ALA A 318 -35.28 4.57 6.73
C ALA A 318 -36.43 5.38 6.08
N ALA A 319 -36.17 6.02 4.92
CA ALA A 319 -37.18 6.83 4.22
C ALA A 319 -38.32 5.98 3.64
N ILE A 320 -38.02 4.76 3.14
CA ILE A 320 -39.04 3.87 2.56
C ILE A 320 -39.61 2.86 3.56
N GLY A 321 -39.11 2.83 4.80
CA GLY A 321 -39.59 1.92 5.86
C GLY A 321 -39.19 0.44 5.67
N ASP A 322 -38.10 0.15 4.88
CA ASP A 322 -37.62 -1.22 4.67
C ASP A 322 -36.68 -1.65 5.81
N ALA A 323 -37.19 -2.44 6.74
CA ALA A 323 -36.42 -2.92 7.90
C ALA A 323 -35.25 -3.83 7.52
N GLY A 324 -35.33 -4.58 6.43
CA GLY A 324 -34.23 -5.46 5.95
C GLY A 324 -33.04 -4.66 5.43
N LEU A 325 -33.30 -3.70 4.55
CA LEU A 325 -32.26 -2.77 4.07
C LEU A 325 -31.70 -1.91 5.19
N LEU A 326 -32.54 -1.48 6.14
CA LEU A 326 -32.09 -0.70 7.30
C LEU A 326 -31.10 -1.49 8.16
N ALA A 327 -31.41 -2.76 8.44
CA ALA A 327 -30.52 -3.65 9.18
C ALA A 327 -29.17 -3.84 8.44
N VAL A 328 -29.19 -4.04 7.12
CA VAL A 328 -28.00 -4.16 6.28
C VAL A 328 -27.16 -2.87 6.35
N GLY A 329 -27.76 -1.70 6.19
CA GLY A 329 -27.09 -0.42 6.24
C GLY A 329 -26.43 -0.14 7.61
N LEU A 330 -27.17 -0.36 8.70
CA LEU A 330 -26.67 -0.17 10.07
C LEU A 330 -25.53 -1.14 10.39
N ALA A 331 -25.64 -2.41 10.02
CA ALA A 331 -24.58 -3.41 10.22
C ALA A 331 -23.33 -3.05 9.42
N SER A 332 -23.49 -2.52 8.20
CA SER A 332 -22.38 -2.03 7.39
C SER A 332 -21.68 -0.85 8.04
N LEU A 333 -22.43 0.15 8.51
CA LEU A 333 -21.86 1.30 9.24
C LEU A 333 -21.13 0.86 10.50
N ALA A 334 -21.68 -0.12 11.26
CA ALA A 334 -21.00 -0.67 12.43
C ALA A 334 -19.63 -1.29 12.08
N GLY A 335 -19.53 -2.05 10.98
CA GLY A 335 -18.26 -2.58 10.47
C GLY A 335 -17.26 -1.48 10.11
N CYS A 336 -17.73 -0.42 9.43
CA CYS A 336 -16.90 0.75 9.12
C CYS A 336 -16.41 1.48 10.39
N VAL A 337 -17.28 1.65 11.39
CA VAL A 337 -16.91 2.29 12.65
C VAL A 337 -15.85 1.48 13.40
N ILE A 338 -16.02 0.17 13.52
CA ILE A 338 -15.04 -0.73 14.15
C ILE A 338 -13.69 -0.61 13.45
N TYR A 339 -13.69 -0.60 12.12
CA TYR A 339 -12.47 -0.49 11.33
C TYR A 339 -11.75 0.86 11.55
N VAL A 340 -12.48 1.98 11.49
CA VAL A 340 -11.94 3.33 11.74
C VAL A 340 -11.46 3.47 13.20
N ALA A 341 -12.23 3.02 14.17
CA ALA A 341 -11.85 3.10 15.59
C ALA A 341 -10.51 2.39 15.85
N ARG A 342 -10.31 1.23 15.22
CA ARG A 342 -9.04 0.52 15.32
C ARG A 342 -7.90 1.27 14.62
N GLY A 343 -8.14 1.88 13.46
CA GLY A 343 -7.16 2.73 12.76
C GLY A 343 -6.74 3.95 13.59
N LEU A 344 -7.70 4.63 14.21
CA LEU A 344 -7.45 5.76 15.11
C LEU A 344 -6.58 5.35 16.31
N SER A 345 -6.85 4.16 16.87
CA SER A 345 -6.05 3.57 17.94
C SER A 345 -4.60 3.29 17.52
N LEU A 346 -4.39 2.76 16.31
CA LEU A 346 -3.05 2.50 15.77
C LEU A 346 -2.30 3.80 15.46
N ALA A 347 -2.98 4.79 14.88
CA ALA A 347 -2.45 6.12 14.60
C ALA A 347 -2.23 6.97 15.87
N ARG A 348 -2.63 6.47 17.04
CA ARG A 348 -2.57 7.18 18.33
C ARG A 348 -3.25 8.56 18.29
N ILE A 349 -4.35 8.67 17.56
CA ILE A 349 -5.12 9.91 17.42
C ILE A 349 -6.03 10.06 18.64
N GLY A 350 -5.82 11.11 19.43
CA GLY A 350 -6.61 11.40 20.64
C GLY A 350 -8.04 11.88 20.32
N LEU A 351 -8.96 11.72 21.26
CA LEU A 351 -10.39 12.02 21.10
C LEU A 351 -10.69 13.44 20.58
N GLY A 352 -9.96 14.45 21.08
CA GLY A 352 -10.15 15.84 20.62
C GLY A 352 -9.76 16.06 19.14
N ALA A 353 -8.81 15.28 18.61
CA ALA A 353 -8.48 15.29 17.20
C ALA A 353 -9.52 14.51 16.37
N CYS A 354 -10.12 13.46 16.93
CA CYS A 354 -11.17 12.67 16.26
C CYS A 354 -12.37 13.54 15.86
N ALA A 355 -12.85 14.43 16.74
CA ALA A 355 -13.97 15.32 16.45
C ALA A 355 -13.66 16.24 15.26
N ARG A 356 -12.45 16.82 15.20
CA ARG A 356 -12.01 17.63 14.06
C ARG A 356 -11.92 16.82 12.78
N LEU A 357 -11.36 15.61 12.84
CA LEU A 357 -11.26 14.73 11.67
C LEU A 357 -12.63 14.27 11.19
N ALA A 358 -13.59 14.01 12.07
CA ALA A 358 -14.97 13.69 11.71
C ALA A 358 -15.62 14.81 10.87
N LEU A 359 -15.42 16.07 11.27
CA LEU A 359 -15.93 17.20 10.50
C LEU A 359 -15.30 17.30 9.09
N TRP A 360 -13.97 17.14 9.01
CA TRP A 360 -13.25 17.16 7.74
C TRP A 360 -13.48 15.90 6.88
N SER A 361 -13.91 14.78 7.49
CA SER A 361 -14.16 13.54 6.78
C SER A 361 -15.31 13.66 5.77
N VAL A 362 -16.33 14.48 6.03
CA VAL A 362 -17.42 14.73 5.09
C VAL A 362 -16.89 15.35 3.80
N LEU A 363 -16.05 16.38 3.92
CA LEU A 363 -15.42 17.05 2.77
C LEU A 363 -14.46 16.10 2.04
N TYR A 364 -13.69 15.31 2.78
CA TYR A 364 -12.76 14.32 2.23
C TYR A 364 -13.49 13.21 1.44
N VAL A 365 -14.57 12.67 1.99
CA VAL A 365 -15.39 11.65 1.32
C VAL A 365 -15.99 12.21 0.05
N SER A 366 -16.60 13.41 0.09
CA SER A 366 -17.16 14.07 -1.08
C SER A 366 -16.13 14.30 -2.18
N TRP A 367 -14.93 14.79 -1.82
CA TRP A 367 -13.82 14.96 -2.74
C TRP A 367 -13.38 13.63 -3.36
N LYS A 368 -13.28 12.56 -2.58
CA LYS A 368 -12.93 11.22 -3.06
C LYS A 368 -13.98 10.66 -4.02
N LEU A 369 -15.26 10.89 -3.77
CA LEU A 369 -16.34 10.48 -4.69
C LEU A 369 -16.27 11.21 -6.03
N VAL A 370 -15.97 12.50 -6.02
CA VAL A 370 -15.75 13.28 -7.26
C VAL A 370 -14.55 12.75 -8.03
N LEU A 371 -13.44 12.42 -7.35
CA LEU A 371 -12.27 11.83 -7.99
C LEU A 371 -12.58 10.46 -8.58
N LEU A 372 -13.31 9.61 -7.85
CA LEU A 372 -13.71 8.29 -8.31
C LEU A 372 -14.57 8.41 -9.59
N ALA A 373 -15.57 9.29 -9.59
CA ALA A 373 -16.38 9.56 -10.78
C ALA A 373 -15.52 10.04 -11.97
N ARG A 374 -14.57 10.97 -11.74
CA ARG A 374 -13.63 11.40 -12.78
C ARG A 374 -12.75 10.26 -13.30
N THR A 375 -12.34 9.34 -12.44
CA THR A 375 -11.54 8.17 -12.83
C THR A 375 -12.35 7.21 -13.71
N MET A 376 -13.63 7.02 -13.40
CA MET A 376 -14.52 6.12 -14.15
C MET A 376 -14.94 6.69 -15.50
N PHE A 377 -15.18 8.01 -15.60
CA PHE A 377 -15.73 8.66 -16.78
C PHE A 377 -14.72 9.53 -17.55
N GLY A 378 -13.54 9.80 -16.98
CA GLY A 378 -12.51 10.68 -17.55
C GLY A 378 -11.41 9.91 -18.26
N GLY A 379 -11.27 10.11 -19.57
CA GLY A 379 -10.23 9.50 -20.41
C GLY A 379 -8.86 10.19 -20.29
N GLY A 380 -8.15 10.11 -19.15
CA GLY A 380 -6.77 10.62 -19.02
C GLY A 380 -5.77 9.46 -18.84
N ARG A 381 -4.67 9.43 -19.61
CA ARG A 381 -3.55 8.50 -19.37
C ARG A 381 -2.83 8.89 -18.09
N GLY A 382 -2.52 7.91 -17.22
CA GLY A 382 -1.76 8.15 -16.00
C GLY A 382 -0.29 8.42 -16.30
N GLU A 383 0.09 9.67 -16.36
CA GLU A 383 1.51 10.06 -16.36
C GLU A 383 2.10 9.90 -14.97
N TRP A 384 3.37 9.55 -14.90
CA TRP A 384 4.15 9.56 -13.67
C TRP A 384 4.31 11.02 -13.22
N ILE A 385 3.40 11.48 -12.37
CA ILE A 385 3.42 12.85 -11.84
C ILE A 385 4.15 12.81 -10.49
N GLN A 386 5.22 13.58 -10.37
CA GLN A 386 5.91 13.84 -9.11
C GLN A 386 4.91 14.31 -8.05
N ALA A 387 4.96 13.70 -6.86
CA ALA A 387 4.37 14.28 -5.68
C ALA A 387 5.25 15.45 -5.22
N ARG A 388 5.13 16.63 -5.83
CA ARG A 388 5.86 17.82 -5.37
C ARG A 388 5.44 18.12 -3.93
N PRO A 389 6.34 18.06 -2.94
CA PRO A 389 6.07 18.63 -1.63
C PRO A 389 5.79 20.13 -1.83
N ALA A 390 4.84 20.67 -1.07
CA ALA A 390 4.67 22.11 -1.00
C ALA A 390 6.05 22.72 -0.71
N GLN A 391 6.45 23.70 -1.54
CA GLN A 391 7.71 24.41 -1.36
C GLN A 391 7.76 24.89 0.09
N VAL A 392 8.71 24.39 0.84
CA VAL A 392 9.06 24.95 2.14
C VAL A 392 9.65 26.33 1.84
N LYS A 393 8.82 27.38 2.03
CA LYS A 393 9.28 28.75 2.14
C LYS A 393 9.95 28.93 3.49
#